data_0be1f18ffc5db1007f333fb531074389
#
_entry.id   0be1f18ffc5db1007f333fb531074389
#
_cell.length_a   1.000
_cell.length_b   1.000
_cell.length_c   1.000
_cell.angle_alpha   90.00
_cell.angle_beta   90.00
_cell.angle_gamma   90.00
#
_symmetry.space_group_name_H-M   'P 1'
#
loop_
_entity.id
_entity.type
_entity.pdbx_description
1 polymer ?
#
loop_
_entity_poly.entity_id
_entity_poly.type
_entity_poly.pdbx_seq_one_letter_code
_entity_poly.pdbx_strand_id
1 'polypeptide(L)'
;MRKKREFIEGAFYHVTSRTNDKIRVFENCLGRKIMLITLQDAKDKFHFRLANFCIMPTHIHLLIAPTGSTNISGIMQWIKTRSARRWNCIHGSTDHLWGERYFARAIRHTEEFNSVNDCIDQNPVTAGLAHAPADWKASGAFYKARHIPGLVDFAPFERQAHIKLLPPIPSHISKLIPSAQLEYVLRYFGAYTEAIDRLRVLVPTIPRLSESVFLREPPACLHYYSETADYVVYEYNGEETMYGLVKFSVFSEENGYRKFGLSELKGKQPMRLDLGWEAGKTKKQVTDT
;
A
#
# COMPACT_ATOMS: atom_id res chain seq x y z
N MET A 1 41.03 0.33 -3.35
CA MET A 1 40.14 1.53 -3.27
C MET A 1 38.71 1.17 -3.65
N ARG A 2 37.70 1.43 -2.81
CA ARG A 2 36.31 1.07 -3.08
C ARG A 2 35.67 2.07 -4.05
N LYS A 3 35.09 1.61 -5.16
CA LYS A 3 34.39 2.47 -6.14
C LYS A 3 33.32 3.31 -5.45
N LYS A 4 33.38 4.63 -5.63
CA LYS A 4 32.36 5.59 -5.18
C LYS A 4 31.05 5.26 -5.89
N ARG A 5 29.90 5.27 -5.17
CA ARG A 5 28.61 5.05 -5.83
C ARG A 5 28.33 6.21 -6.78
N GLU A 6 28.00 5.88 -8.01
CA GLU A 6 27.54 6.85 -8.99
C GLU A 6 26.10 7.23 -8.65
N PHE A 7 25.84 8.53 -8.48
CA PHE A 7 24.50 9.06 -8.35
C PHE A 7 24.09 9.66 -9.69
N ILE A 8 23.00 9.15 -10.25
CA ILE A 8 22.41 9.62 -11.49
C ILE A 8 21.03 10.19 -11.15
N GLU A 9 20.83 11.47 -11.36
CA GLU A 9 19.58 12.14 -11.06
C GLU A 9 18.41 11.52 -11.86
N GLY A 10 17.29 11.27 -11.19
CA GLY A 10 16.10 10.68 -11.80
C GLY A 10 16.19 9.18 -12.12
N ALA A 11 17.36 8.55 -11.98
CA ALA A 11 17.50 7.12 -12.26
C ALA A 11 16.85 6.26 -11.17
N PHE A 12 16.33 5.11 -11.59
CA PHE A 12 15.98 4.05 -10.65
C PHE A 12 17.22 3.28 -10.20
N TYR A 13 17.17 2.79 -8.99
CA TYR A 13 18.21 1.95 -8.39
C TYR A 13 17.60 0.65 -7.90
N HIS A 14 18.22 -0.46 -8.29
CA HIS A 14 18.00 -1.72 -7.59
C HIS A 14 18.85 -1.73 -6.34
N VAL A 15 18.18 -1.75 -5.19
CA VAL A 15 18.84 -1.76 -3.88
C VAL A 15 18.58 -3.07 -3.19
N THR A 16 19.64 -3.66 -2.62
CA THR A 16 19.54 -4.85 -1.76
C THR A 16 20.25 -4.57 -0.44
N SER A 17 19.58 -4.87 0.67
CA SER A 17 20.19 -4.83 2.00
C SER A 17 19.91 -6.12 2.76
N ARG A 18 20.94 -6.71 3.35
CA ARG A 18 20.85 -7.97 4.10
C ARG A 18 20.90 -7.70 5.60
N THR A 19 20.23 -8.56 6.36
CA THR A 19 20.36 -8.59 7.82
C THR A 19 21.76 -9.06 8.21
N ASN A 20 22.20 -8.66 9.40
CA ASN A 20 23.48 -9.13 9.94
C ASN A 20 23.43 -10.66 10.12
N ASP A 21 24.54 -11.34 9.81
CA ASP A 21 24.68 -12.80 9.92
C ASP A 21 23.54 -13.62 9.30
N LYS A 22 22.81 -13.02 8.32
CA LYS A 22 21.63 -13.59 7.66
C LYS A 22 20.52 -14.00 8.65
N ILE A 23 20.41 -13.30 9.78
CA ILE A 23 19.32 -13.54 10.75
C ILE A 23 17.97 -13.35 10.03
N ARG A 24 17.06 -14.31 10.23
CA ARG A 24 15.75 -14.37 9.56
C ARG A 24 14.71 -13.44 10.21
N VAL A 25 15.06 -12.17 10.34
CA VAL A 25 14.25 -11.13 11.00
C VAL A 25 12.85 -10.99 10.39
N PHE A 26 12.77 -11.12 9.06
CA PHE A 26 11.52 -10.92 8.32
C PHE A 26 10.81 -12.24 7.99
N GLU A 27 11.16 -13.34 8.66
CA GLU A 27 10.48 -14.61 8.49
C GLU A 27 9.08 -14.60 9.09
N ASN A 28 8.91 -13.92 10.21
CA ASN A 28 7.62 -13.77 10.88
C ASN A 28 6.86 -12.52 10.42
N CYS A 29 5.58 -12.47 10.74
CA CYS A 29 4.69 -11.36 10.38
C CYS A 29 5.13 -10.03 11.00
N LEU A 30 5.60 -10.04 12.26
CA LEU A 30 6.01 -8.84 12.98
C LEU A 30 7.19 -8.14 12.31
N GLY A 31 8.25 -8.90 11.96
CA GLY A 31 9.42 -8.35 11.27
C GLY A 31 9.04 -7.71 9.93
N ARG A 32 8.19 -8.39 9.14
CA ARG A 32 7.67 -7.83 7.88
C ARG A 32 6.85 -6.57 8.11
N LYS A 33 5.98 -6.54 9.12
CA LYS A 33 5.16 -5.37 9.47
C LYS A 33 6.04 -4.18 9.86
N ILE A 34 7.06 -4.39 10.70
CA ILE A 34 8.03 -3.35 11.07
C ILE A 34 8.66 -2.73 9.80
N MET A 35 9.07 -3.58 8.85
CA MET A 35 9.71 -3.11 7.63
C MET A 35 8.74 -2.35 6.71
N LEU A 36 7.50 -2.83 6.54
CA LEU A 36 6.46 -2.16 5.75
C LEU A 36 6.12 -0.78 6.31
N ILE A 37 5.90 -0.66 7.62
CA ILE A 37 5.68 0.63 8.29
C ILE A 37 6.90 1.55 8.11
N THR A 38 8.11 1.00 8.19
CA THR A 38 9.32 1.80 8.00
C THR A 38 9.46 2.30 6.56
N LEU A 39 9.09 1.52 5.57
CA LEU A 39 9.07 1.96 4.17
C LEU A 39 8.02 3.05 3.94
N GLN A 40 6.83 2.92 4.55
CA GLN A 40 5.80 3.95 4.47
C GLN A 40 6.28 5.26 5.09
N ASP A 41 6.80 5.24 6.32
CA ASP A 41 7.34 6.44 6.98
C ASP A 41 8.51 7.05 6.18
N ALA A 42 9.31 6.21 5.51
CA ALA A 42 10.39 6.73 4.67
C ALA A 42 9.84 7.49 3.46
N LYS A 43 8.74 7.02 2.85
CA LYS A 43 8.07 7.74 1.76
C LYS A 43 7.46 9.06 2.23
N ASP A 44 6.91 9.09 3.42
CA ASP A 44 6.32 10.30 4.01
C ASP A 44 7.41 11.34 4.35
N LYS A 45 8.59 10.86 4.74
CA LYS A 45 9.74 11.73 5.11
C LYS A 45 10.57 12.19 3.93
N PHE A 46 10.80 11.31 2.95
CA PHE A 46 11.68 11.56 1.82
C PHE A 46 10.90 11.50 0.51
N HIS A 47 11.21 12.41 -0.38
CA HIS A 47 10.64 12.39 -1.72
C HIS A 47 11.39 11.37 -2.58
N PHE A 48 10.80 10.20 -2.80
CA PHE A 48 11.30 9.17 -3.72
C PHE A 48 10.16 8.36 -4.31
N ARG A 49 10.39 7.76 -5.46
CA ARG A 49 9.50 6.77 -6.07
C ARG A 49 9.94 5.38 -5.66
N LEU A 50 9.00 4.53 -5.27
CA LEU A 50 9.22 3.11 -5.00
C LEU A 50 8.42 2.30 -6.02
N ALA A 51 9.07 1.90 -7.12
CA ALA A 51 8.41 1.15 -8.20
C ALA A 51 8.13 -0.30 -7.82
N ASN A 52 8.98 -0.89 -6.98
CA ASN A 52 8.80 -2.25 -6.51
C ASN A 52 9.59 -2.51 -5.22
N PHE A 53 9.19 -3.53 -4.48
CA PHE A 53 9.95 -4.04 -3.33
C PHE A 53 9.64 -5.51 -3.06
N CYS A 54 10.54 -6.20 -2.37
CA CYS A 54 10.30 -7.50 -1.78
C CYS A 54 11.06 -7.64 -0.46
N ILE A 55 10.34 -7.96 0.61
CA ILE A 55 10.91 -8.22 1.94
C ILE A 55 11.04 -9.73 2.10
N MET A 56 12.26 -10.23 1.95
CA MET A 56 12.63 -11.64 2.11
C MET A 56 13.05 -11.92 3.55
N PRO A 57 13.05 -13.16 4.03
CA PRO A 57 13.37 -13.49 5.43
C PRO A 57 14.65 -12.85 5.98
N THR A 58 15.69 -12.70 5.15
CA THR A 58 17.03 -12.24 5.53
C THR A 58 17.50 -10.96 4.84
N HIS A 59 16.71 -10.41 3.92
CA HIS A 59 17.09 -9.24 3.13
C HIS A 59 15.89 -8.57 2.49
N ILE A 60 16.13 -7.38 1.95
CA ILE A 60 15.12 -6.63 1.20
C ILE A 60 15.64 -6.27 -0.18
N HIS A 61 14.75 -6.23 -1.15
CA HIS A 61 14.94 -5.64 -2.47
C HIS A 61 14.05 -4.41 -2.61
N LEU A 62 14.59 -3.32 -3.14
CA LEU A 62 13.85 -2.10 -3.46
C LEU A 62 14.21 -1.67 -4.88
N LEU A 63 13.22 -1.27 -5.65
CA LEU A 63 13.38 -0.57 -6.93
C LEU A 63 12.94 0.89 -6.71
N ILE A 64 13.92 1.77 -6.47
CA ILE A 64 13.72 3.10 -5.90
C ILE A 64 14.37 4.18 -6.77
N ALA A 65 13.68 5.31 -6.97
CA ALA A 65 14.26 6.51 -7.57
C ALA A 65 14.13 7.70 -6.63
N PRO A 66 15.24 8.20 -6.08
CA PRO A 66 15.25 9.46 -5.34
C PRO A 66 14.79 10.63 -6.22
N THR A 67 14.08 11.60 -5.63
CA THR A 67 13.62 12.81 -6.33
C THR A 67 14.09 14.07 -5.60
N GLY A 68 14.24 15.15 -6.32
CA GLY A 68 14.73 16.42 -5.76
C GLY A 68 16.14 16.30 -5.18
N SER A 69 16.38 16.94 -4.04
CA SER A 69 17.68 16.94 -3.35
C SER A 69 17.94 15.65 -2.53
N THR A 70 17.04 14.70 -2.52
CA THR A 70 17.15 13.47 -1.73
C THR A 70 18.14 12.51 -2.40
N ASN A 71 19.00 11.87 -1.61
CA ASN A 71 19.91 10.86 -2.11
C ASN A 71 19.64 9.48 -1.50
N ILE A 72 19.95 8.45 -2.26
CA ILE A 72 19.71 7.06 -1.89
C ILE A 72 20.41 6.64 -0.60
N SER A 73 21.58 7.24 -0.31
CA SER A 73 22.33 6.92 0.91
C SER A 73 21.62 7.38 2.16
N GLY A 74 21.07 8.60 2.14
CA GLY A 74 20.27 9.14 3.26
C GLY A 74 18.99 8.33 3.47
N ILE A 75 18.27 7.99 2.38
CA ILE A 75 17.08 7.14 2.46
C ILE A 75 17.41 5.79 3.11
N MET A 76 18.44 5.10 2.60
CA MET A 76 18.79 3.76 3.08
C MET A 76 19.35 3.77 4.51
N GLN A 77 20.13 4.79 4.87
CA GLN A 77 20.59 4.97 6.24
C GLN A 77 19.44 5.12 7.20
N TRP A 78 18.46 5.96 6.84
CA TRP A 78 17.29 6.18 7.66
C TRP A 78 16.43 4.92 7.80
N ILE A 79 16.12 4.23 6.69
CA ILE A 79 15.35 2.97 6.69
C ILE A 79 16.01 1.93 7.59
N LYS A 80 17.33 1.71 7.44
CA LYS A 80 18.08 0.74 8.24
C LYS A 80 18.06 1.13 9.73
N THR A 81 18.32 2.38 10.06
CA THR A 81 18.33 2.85 11.45
C THR A 81 16.94 2.75 12.08
N ARG A 82 15.90 3.17 11.35
CA ARG A 82 14.53 3.20 11.90
C ARG A 82 13.99 1.80 12.13
N SER A 83 14.18 0.89 11.17
CA SER A 83 13.75 -0.51 11.32
C SER A 83 14.51 -1.24 12.42
N ALA A 84 15.83 -1.01 12.55
CA ALA A 84 16.62 -1.59 13.63
C ALA A 84 16.14 -1.10 15.01
N ARG A 85 15.91 0.21 15.18
CA ARG A 85 15.39 0.75 16.45
C ARG A 85 14.02 0.15 16.82
N ARG A 86 13.11 0.00 15.86
CA ARG A 86 11.81 -0.62 16.08
C ARG A 86 11.92 -2.08 16.49
N TRP A 87 12.77 -2.83 15.78
CA TRP A 87 13.03 -4.22 16.09
C TRP A 87 13.60 -4.37 17.51
N ASN A 88 14.65 -3.62 17.82
CA ASN A 88 15.34 -3.69 19.10
C ASN A 88 14.44 -3.27 20.27
N CYS A 89 13.61 -2.23 20.06
CA CYS A 89 12.65 -1.79 21.07
C CYS A 89 11.65 -2.90 21.45
N ILE A 90 11.16 -3.66 20.46
CA ILE A 90 10.18 -4.72 20.70
C ILE A 90 10.83 -5.96 21.33
N HIS A 91 12.09 -6.26 20.99
CA HIS A 91 12.79 -7.45 21.42
C HIS A 91 13.73 -7.22 22.64
N GLY A 92 13.79 -5.98 23.15
CA GLY A 92 14.68 -5.63 24.26
C GLY A 92 16.16 -5.84 23.93
N SER A 93 16.55 -5.72 22.65
CA SER A 93 17.93 -5.95 22.20
C SER A 93 18.61 -4.64 21.77
N THR A 94 19.93 -4.67 21.66
CA THR A 94 20.75 -3.57 21.14
C THR A 94 21.57 -4.01 19.93
N ASP A 95 21.29 -5.16 19.37
CA ASP A 95 22.07 -5.81 18.32
C ASP A 95 21.98 -5.06 16.98
N HIS A 96 22.99 -5.29 16.15
CA HIS A 96 23.01 -4.79 14.79
C HIS A 96 22.11 -5.63 13.89
N LEU A 97 20.92 -5.10 13.60
CA LEU A 97 19.95 -5.76 12.73
C LEU A 97 20.45 -5.95 11.30
N TRP A 98 21.15 -4.95 10.77
CA TRP A 98 21.59 -4.91 9.38
C TRP A 98 23.07 -5.13 9.25
N GLY A 99 23.48 -5.86 8.22
CA GLY A 99 24.87 -5.90 7.78
C GLY A 99 25.39 -4.50 7.40
N GLU A 100 26.71 -4.35 7.35
CA GLU A 100 27.36 -3.02 7.23
C GLU A 100 26.86 -2.20 6.06
N ARG A 101 26.67 -2.81 4.88
CA ARG A 101 26.38 -2.10 3.64
C ARG A 101 25.16 -2.64 2.92
N TYR A 102 24.51 -1.77 2.19
CA TYR A 102 23.56 -2.13 1.14
C TYR A 102 24.25 -2.11 -0.22
N PHE A 103 23.78 -2.91 -1.16
CA PHE A 103 24.14 -2.83 -2.57
C PHE A 103 23.15 -1.90 -3.28
N ALA A 104 23.64 -1.08 -4.22
CA ALA A 104 22.80 -0.28 -5.08
C ALA A 104 23.41 -0.20 -6.47
N ARG A 105 22.61 -0.49 -7.49
CA ARG A 105 22.96 -0.40 -8.91
C ARG A 105 21.96 0.50 -9.62
N ALA A 106 22.44 1.51 -10.34
CA ALA A 106 21.60 2.36 -11.18
C ALA A 106 21.08 1.55 -12.36
N ILE A 107 19.81 1.77 -12.69
CA ILE A 107 19.12 1.20 -13.86
C ILE A 107 19.21 2.25 -14.99
N ARG A 108 19.67 1.84 -16.15
CA ARG A 108 19.98 2.76 -17.26
C ARG A 108 18.99 2.67 -18.42
N HIS A 109 18.28 1.53 -18.56
CA HIS A 109 17.41 1.25 -19.71
C HIS A 109 16.09 0.63 -19.26
N THR A 110 15.04 0.78 -20.07
CA THR A 110 13.70 0.25 -19.80
C THR A 110 13.71 -1.28 -19.69
N GLU A 111 14.46 -1.96 -20.55
CA GLU A 111 14.57 -3.43 -20.53
C GLU A 111 15.22 -3.91 -19.23
N GLU A 112 16.24 -3.20 -18.75
CA GLU A 112 16.89 -3.48 -17.46
C GLU A 112 15.91 -3.23 -16.30
N PHE A 113 15.11 -2.16 -16.37
CA PHE A 113 14.08 -1.88 -15.37
C PHE A 113 13.06 -3.01 -15.30
N ASN A 114 12.53 -3.46 -16.42
CA ASN A 114 11.55 -4.55 -16.48
C ASN A 114 12.15 -5.86 -15.96
N SER A 115 13.35 -6.21 -16.40
CA SER A 115 14.06 -7.41 -15.94
C SER A 115 14.30 -7.41 -14.41
N VAL A 116 14.69 -6.27 -13.85
CA VAL A 116 14.89 -6.12 -12.40
C VAL A 116 13.56 -6.16 -11.66
N ASN A 117 12.52 -5.51 -12.19
CA ASN A 117 11.18 -5.54 -11.61
C ASN A 117 10.65 -6.97 -11.51
N ASP A 118 10.75 -7.73 -12.60
CA ASP A 118 10.32 -9.13 -12.66
C ASP A 118 11.15 -10.02 -11.73
N CYS A 119 12.46 -9.79 -11.66
CA CYS A 119 13.34 -10.49 -10.73
C CYS A 119 12.92 -10.25 -9.27
N ILE A 120 12.56 -9.01 -8.90
CA ILE A 120 12.07 -8.68 -7.56
C ILE A 120 10.73 -9.38 -7.28
N ASP A 121 9.82 -9.40 -8.25
CA ASP A 121 8.53 -10.06 -8.11
C ASP A 121 8.69 -11.59 -7.95
N GLN A 122 9.63 -12.20 -8.67
CA GLN A 122 9.87 -13.66 -8.63
C GLN A 122 10.67 -14.12 -7.41
N ASN A 123 11.30 -13.25 -6.63
CA ASN A 123 12.13 -13.66 -5.49
C ASN A 123 11.43 -14.61 -4.50
N PRO A 124 10.19 -14.34 -4.03
CA PRO A 124 9.52 -15.24 -3.09
C PRO A 124 9.15 -16.59 -3.72
N VAL A 125 8.83 -16.63 -5.02
CA VAL A 125 8.53 -17.87 -5.74
C VAL A 125 9.78 -18.70 -5.91
N THR A 126 10.87 -18.11 -6.37
CA THR A 126 12.17 -18.77 -6.52
C THR A 126 12.70 -19.31 -5.19
N ALA A 127 12.39 -18.62 -4.08
CA ALA A 127 12.76 -19.07 -2.73
C ALA A 127 11.78 -20.09 -2.13
N GLY A 128 10.73 -20.53 -2.84
CA GLY A 128 9.71 -21.46 -2.36
C GLY A 128 8.82 -20.91 -1.24
N LEU A 129 8.73 -19.59 -1.09
CA LEU A 129 7.96 -18.93 -0.04
C LEU A 129 6.52 -18.59 -0.47
N ALA A 130 6.23 -18.63 -1.77
CA ALA A 130 4.93 -18.36 -2.36
C ALA A 130 4.77 -19.14 -3.67
N HIS A 131 3.52 -19.43 -4.06
CA HIS A 131 3.22 -20.07 -5.35
C HIS A 131 3.24 -19.07 -6.51
N ALA A 132 2.78 -17.84 -6.26
CA ALA A 132 2.83 -16.75 -7.22
C ALA A 132 3.38 -15.47 -6.54
N PRO A 133 3.94 -14.51 -7.32
CA PRO A 133 4.46 -13.25 -6.77
C PRO A 133 3.44 -12.48 -5.91
N ALA A 134 2.17 -12.48 -6.34
CA ALA A 134 1.09 -11.78 -5.67
C ALA A 134 0.61 -12.43 -4.36
N ASP A 135 1.07 -13.66 -4.04
CA ASP A 135 0.75 -14.34 -2.79
C ASP A 135 1.64 -13.89 -1.62
N TRP A 136 2.81 -13.32 -1.94
CA TRP A 136 3.73 -12.84 -0.93
C TRP A 136 3.34 -11.45 -0.42
N LYS A 137 2.63 -11.39 0.72
CA LYS A 137 2.06 -10.14 1.28
C LYS A 137 3.09 -9.02 1.52
N ALA A 138 4.36 -9.34 1.65
CA ALA A 138 5.44 -8.39 1.87
C ALA A 138 6.21 -8.05 0.56
N SER A 139 5.48 -7.84 -0.54
CA SER A 139 6.05 -7.52 -1.85
C SER A 139 5.23 -6.48 -2.61
N GLY A 140 5.88 -5.77 -3.51
CA GLY A 140 5.21 -4.86 -4.43
C GLY A 140 4.22 -5.57 -5.35
N ALA A 141 4.48 -6.82 -5.76
CA ALA A 141 3.55 -7.63 -6.54
C ALA A 141 2.20 -7.81 -5.84
N PHE A 142 2.21 -8.09 -4.52
CA PHE A 142 0.99 -8.18 -3.72
C PHE A 142 0.20 -6.86 -3.71
N TYR A 143 0.89 -5.73 -3.51
CA TYR A 143 0.29 -4.40 -3.50
C TYR A 143 -0.28 -4.02 -4.86
N LYS A 144 0.46 -4.32 -5.94
CA LYS A 144 0.02 -4.07 -7.33
C LYS A 144 -1.23 -4.88 -7.68
N ALA A 145 -1.21 -6.19 -7.43
CA ALA A 145 -2.32 -7.09 -7.75
C ALA A 145 -3.63 -6.75 -7.02
N ARG A 146 -3.54 -6.10 -5.85
CA ARG A 146 -4.69 -5.70 -5.03
C ARG A 146 -4.96 -4.20 -5.05
N HIS A 147 -4.24 -3.45 -5.89
CA HIS A 147 -4.36 -1.99 -6.00
C HIS A 147 -4.26 -1.28 -4.63
N ILE A 148 -3.42 -1.81 -3.71
CA ILE A 148 -3.22 -1.21 -2.39
C ILE A 148 -2.36 0.05 -2.54
N PRO A 149 -2.90 1.25 -2.29
CA PRO A 149 -2.19 2.50 -2.51
C PRO A 149 -1.17 2.81 -1.41
N GLY A 150 -0.35 3.82 -1.64
CA GLY A 150 0.48 4.49 -0.64
C GLY A 150 1.93 4.05 -0.64
N LEU A 151 2.23 2.76 -0.76
CA LEU A 151 3.61 2.28 -0.67
C LEU A 151 4.30 2.17 -2.03
N VAL A 152 3.65 1.52 -3.01
CA VAL A 152 4.21 1.33 -4.35
C VAL A 152 3.68 2.38 -5.32
N ASP A 153 4.58 2.96 -6.11
CA ASP A 153 4.24 3.91 -7.16
C ASP A 153 3.95 3.14 -8.46
N PHE A 154 2.69 3.05 -8.83
CA PHE A 154 2.21 2.24 -9.96
C PHE A 154 2.49 2.82 -11.35
N ALA A 155 3.15 3.98 -11.47
CA ALA A 155 3.39 4.60 -12.76
C ALA A 155 4.60 3.97 -13.47
N PRO A 156 4.45 3.42 -14.68
CA PRO A 156 5.56 3.09 -15.54
C PRO A 156 6.31 4.36 -15.99
N PHE A 157 7.54 4.16 -16.40
CA PHE A 157 8.49 5.17 -16.87
C PHE A 157 7.95 6.17 -17.92
N GLU A 158 6.84 5.87 -18.60
CA GLU A 158 6.38 6.55 -19.82
C GLU A 158 5.20 7.55 -19.67
N ARG A 159 4.66 7.80 -18.47
CA ARG A 159 3.37 8.53 -18.36
C ARG A 159 3.43 10.01 -17.94
N GLN A 160 4.45 10.77 -18.29
CA GLN A 160 4.34 12.24 -18.23
C GLN A 160 3.53 12.84 -19.41
N ALA A 161 3.33 12.09 -20.49
CA ALA A 161 2.65 12.60 -21.69
C ALA A 161 1.11 12.45 -21.69
N HIS A 162 0.52 11.59 -20.85
CA HIS A 162 -0.92 11.28 -20.89
C HIS A 162 -1.78 11.95 -19.81
N ILE A 163 -1.23 12.80 -18.95
CA ILE A 163 -1.99 13.49 -17.89
C ILE A 163 -3.05 14.47 -18.44
N LYS A 164 -3.04 14.77 -19.72
CA LYS A 164 -3.84 15.85 -20.31
C LYS A 164 -5.28 15.50 -20.74
N LEU A 165 -5.71 14.23 -20.65
CA LEU A 165 -7.01 13.82 -21.24
C LEU A 165 -7.87 12.86 -20.41
N LEU A 166 -7.62 12.72 -19.10
CA LEU A 166 -8.49 11.87 -18.28
C LEU A 166 -9.65 12.71 -17.73
N PRO A 167 -10.89 12.22 -17.85
CA PRO A 167 -12.04 12.95 -17.32
C PRO A 167 -11.90 13.11 -15.81
N PRO A 168 -12.25 14.28 -15.26
CA PRO A 168 -12.17 14.53 -13.82
C PRO A 168 -12.96 13.49 -13.03
N ILE A 169 -12.43 13.07 -11.89
CA ILE A 169 -13.19 12.21 -10.98
C ILE A 169 -14.43 12.96 -10.56
N PRO A 170 -15.65 12.42 -10.80
CA PRO A 170 -16.89 13.09 -10.41
C PRO A 170 -16.89 13.44 -8.93
N SER A 171 -17.47 14.60 -8.56
CA SER A 171 -17.45 15.09 -7.19
C SER A 171 -18.09 14.14 -6.18
N HIS A 172 -19.13 13.41 -6.58
CA HIS A 172 -19.79 12.40 -5.75
C HIS A 172 -18.92 11.17 -5.48
N ILE A 173 -17.92 10.87 -6.34
CA ILE A 173 -16.95 9.80 -6.15
C ILE A 173 -15.74 10.32 -5.36
N SER A 174 -15.22 11.51 -5.71
CA SER A 174 -14.07 12.07 -5.01
C SER A 174 -14.32 12.31 -3.52
N LYS A 175 -15.57 12.60 -3.15
CA LYS A 175 -16.00 12.71 -1.75
C LYS A 175 -15.82 11.40 -0.95
N LEU A 176 -15.99 10.26 -1.60
CA LEU A 176 -15.87 8.94 -0.97
C LEU A 176 -14.42 8.52 -0.72
N ILE A 177 -13.46 9.10 -1.45
CA ILE A 177 -12.05 8.76 -1.33
C ILE A 177 -11.42 9.66 -0.26
N PRO A 178 -10.80 9.12 0.80
CA PRO A 178 -10.09 9.90 1.80
C PRO A 178 -9.05 10.83 1.16
N SER A 179 -8.89 12.05 1.69
CA SER A 179 -8.13 13.13 1.04
C SER A 179 -6.69 12.75 0.67
N ALA A 180 -5.99 12.08 1.59
CA ALA A 180 -4.62 11.62 1.34
C ALA A 180 -4.56 10.57 0.23
N GLN A 181 -5.56 9.68 0.16
CA GLN A 181 -5.66 8.69 -0.91
C GLN A 181 -6.10 9.34 -2.23
N LEU A 182 -6.98 10.33 -2.19
CA LEU A 182 -7.44 11.05 -3.38
C LEU A 182 -6.29 11.79 -4.07
N GLU A 183 -5.44 12.47 -3.32
CA GLU A 183 -4.23 13.10 -3.87
C GLU A 183 -3.34 12.09 -4.58
N TYR A 184 -3.17 10.91 -4.00
CA TYR A 184 -2.41 9.84 -4.59
C TYR A 184 -3.08 9.27 -5.86
N VAL A 185 -4.41 9.03 -5.81
CA VAL A 185 -5.20 8.58 -6.96
C VAL A 185 -5.14 9.59 -8.10
N LEU A 186 -5.23 10.89 -7.81
CA LEU A 186 -5.13 11.95 -8.83
C LEU A 186 -3.74 11.98 -9.47
N ARG A 187 -2.67 11.81 -8.67
CA ARG A 187 -1.29 11.77 -9.16
C ARG A 187 -1.02 10.59 -10.07
N TYR A 188 -1.65 9.45 -9.80
CA TYR A 188 -1.44 8.19 -10.51
C TYR A 188 -2.71 7.68 -11.20
N PHE A 189 -3.56 8.58 -11.67
CA PHE A 189 -4.91 8.30 -12.17
C PHE A 189 -4.98 7.14 -13.15
N GLY A 190 -4.01 7.01 -14.05
CA GLY A 190 -3.97 5.94 -15.04
C GLY A 190 -3.96 4.51 -14.43
N ALA A 191 -3.36 4.34 -13.24
CA ALA A 191 -3.35 3.07 -12.53
C ALA A 191 -4.69 2.78 -11.82
N TYR A 192 -5.51 3.82 -11.61
CA TYR A 192 -6.79 3.72 -10.89
C TYR A 192 -8.02 3.89 -11.78
N THR A 193 -7.85 4.06 -13.11
CA THR A 193 -8.96 4.31 -14.04
C THR A 193 -10.04 3.25 -13.91
N GLU A 194 -9.68 1.97 -13.94
CA GLU A 194 -10.64 0.86 -13.81
C GLU A 194 -11.38 0.88 -12.47
N ALA A 195 -10.68 1.15 -11.37
CA ALA A 195 -11.28 1.24 -10.05
C ALA A 195 -12.25 2.44 -9.96
N ILE A 196 -11.89 3.59 -10.52
CA ILE A 196 -12.75 4.77 -10.57
C ILE A 196 -13.97 4.51 -11.46
N ASP A 197 -13.82 3.83 -12.59
CA ASP A 197 -14.93 3.47 -13.47
C ASP A 197 -15.89 2.47 -12.80
N ARG A 198 -15.36 1.51 -12.03
CA ARG A 198 -16.21 0.64 -11.18
C ARG A 198 -17.00 1.46 -10.16
N LEU A 199 -16.38 2.43 -9.48
CA LEU A 199 -17.08 3.30 -8.54
C LEU A 199 -18.14 4.16 -9.22
N ARG A 200 -17.92 4.63 -10.45
CA ARG A 200 -18.93 5.38 -11.24
C ARG A 200 -20.21 4.59 -11.46
N VAL A 201 -20.08 3.28 -11.69
CA VAL A 201 -21.21 2.39 -11.89
C VAL A 201 -21.85 2.01 -10.54
N LEU A 202 -21.04 1.70 -9.55
CA LEU A 202 -21.48 1.20 -8.25
C LEU A 202 -22.15 2.27 -7.39
N VAL A 203 -21.56 3.45 -7.25
CA VAL A 203 -22.02 4.46 -6.28
C VAL A 203 -23.50 4.85 -6.47
N PRO A 204 -24.02 5.04 -7.70
CA PRO A 204 -25.45 5.31 -7.92
C PRO A 204 -26.38 4.16 -7.54
N THR A 205 -25.87 2.92 -7.44
CA THR A 205 -26.66 1.73 -7.11
C THR A 205 -26.67 1.38 -5.63
N ILE A 206 -25.89 2.10 -4.81
CA ILE A 206 -25.85 1.85 -3.37
C ILE A 206 -27.23 2.20 -2.78
N PRO A 207 -27.88 1.27 -2.04
CA PRO A 207 -29.16 1.54 -1.40
C PRO A 207 -29.13 2.79 -0.54
N ARG A 208 -30.21 3.55 -0.52
CA ARG A 208 -30.36 4.68 0.39
C ARG A 208 -30.62 4.20 1.81
N LEU A 209 -30.43 5.10 2.79
CA LEU A 209 -30.64 4.75 4.20
C LEU A 209 -32.03 4.17 4.42
N SER A 210 -32.07 3.02 5.08
CA SER A 210 -33.26 2.22 5.37
C SER A 210 -33.84 1.44 4.19
N GLU A 211 -33.29 1.53 2.99
CA GLU A 211 -33.76 0.72 1.86
C GLU A 211 -33.29 -0.74 1.96
N SER A 212 -32.11 -0.98 2.53
CA SER A 212 -31.57 -2.34 2.70
C SER A 212 -32.32 -3.16 3.76
N VAL A 213 -33.15 -2.53 4.61
CA VAL A 213 -33.96 -3.23 5.63
C VAL A 213 -34.94 -4.23 4.98
N PHE A 214 -35.35 -3.97 3.75
CA PHE A 214 -36.25 -4.86 2.99
C PHE A 214 -35.50 -6.01 2.29
N LEU A 215 -34.18 -5.98 2.28
CA LEU A 215 -33.34 -7.03 1.71
C LEU A 215 -32.96 -8.01 2.79
N ARG A 216 -33.23 -9.31 2.55
CA ARG A 216 -32.84 -10.38 3.49
C ARG A 216 -31.32 -10.42 3.71
N GLU A 217 -30.56 -10.15 2.67
CA GLU A 217 -29.09 -10.09 2.66
C GLU A 217 -28.63 -8.91 1.80
N PRO A 218 -28.56 -7.68 2.35
CA PRO A 218 -28.10 -6.54 1.57
C PRO A 218 -26.62 -6.73 1.17
N PRO A 219 -26.27 -6.38 -0.10
CA PRO A 219 -24.89 -6.51 -0.58
C PRO A 219 -24.01 -5.46 0.08
N ALA A 220 -22.79 -5.85 0.44
CA ALA A 220 -21.75 -4.93 0.86
C ALA A 220 -21.24 -4.15 -0.37
N CYS A 221 -21.36 -2.82 -0.34
CA CYS A 221 -21.10 -1.97 -1.49
C CYS A 221 -19.69 -1.37 -1.47
N LEU A 222 -19.25 -0.80 -0.34
CA LEU A 222 -17.93 -0.21 -0.18
C LEU A 222 -17.25 -0.77 1.06
N HIS A 223 -15.92 -0.76 1.04
CA HIS A 223 -15.09 -1.17 2.17
C HIS A 223 -14.04 -0.09 2.44
N TYR A 224 -14.02 0.41 3.68
CA TYR A 224 -12.97 1.27 4.18
C TYR A 224 -12.19 0.54 5.27
N TYR A 225 -10.89 0.73 5.29
CA TYR A 225 -10.03 0.06 6.26
C TYR A 225 -8.89 0.96 6.75
N SER A 226 -8.43 0.65 7.94
CA SER A 226 -7.21 1.18 8.55
C SER A 226 -6.48 0.05 9.30
N GLU A 227 -5.42 0.37 10.03
CA GLU A 227 -4.75 -0.61 10.91
C GLU A 227 -5.63 -1.07 12.08
N THR A 228 -6.60 -0.26 12.47
CA THR A 228 -7.39 -0.46 13.71
C THR A 228 -8.87 -0.60 13.49
N ALA A 229 -9.36 -0.37 12.28
CA ALA A 229 -10.80 -0.44 12.01
C ALA A 229 -11.12 -0.79 10.55
N ASP A 230 -12.22 -1.53 10.38
CA ASP A 230 -12.85 -1.86 9.10
C ASP A 230 -14.28 -1.33 9.09
N TYR A 231 -14.68 -0.69 7.98
CA TYR A 231 -16.02 -0.19 7.76
C TYR A 231 -16.56 -0.78 6.46
N VAL A 232 -17.58 -1.60 6.56
CA VAL A 232 -18.26 -2.19 5.40
C VAL A 232 -19.58 -1.50 5.19
N VAL A 233 -19.76 -0.82 4.07
CA VAL A 233 -20.92 0.02 3.77
C VAL A 233 -21.98 -0.78 3.03
N TYR A 234 -23.20 -0.74 3.50
CA TYR A 234 -24.39 -1.32 2.85
C TYR A 234 -25.34 -0.27 2.30
N GLU A 235 -25.39 0.91 2.91
CA GLU A 235 -26.27 2.03 2.53
C GLU A 235 -25.53 3.35 2.57
N TYR A 236 -25.92 4.28 1.68
CA TYR A 236 -25.34 5.62 1.59
C TYR A 236 -26.39 6.65 1.16
N ASN A 237 -26.53 7.76 1.88
CA ASN A 237 -27.49 8.80 1.52
C ASN A 237 -27.09 9.67 0.33
N GLY A 238 -25.90 9.47 -0.22
CA GLY A 238 -25.37 10.27 -1.33
C GLY A 238 -24.60 11.53 -0.88
N GLU A 239 -24.62 11.87 0.40
CA GLU A 239 -24.00 13.09 0.95
C GLU A 239 -22.95 12.81 2.01
N GLU A 240 -23.35 12.46 3.22
CA GLU A 240 -22.45 12.35 4.38
C GLU A 240 -22.67 11.05 5.16
N THR A 241 -23.88 10.48 5.20
CA THR A 241 -24.24 9.40 6.11
C THR A 241 -24.26 8.06 5.42
N MET A 242 -23.60 7.09 6.04
CA MET A 242 -23.56 5.67 5.65
C MET A 242 -24.16 4.80 6.76
N TYR A 243 -24.61 3.61 6.39
CA TYR A 243 -24.95 2.54 7.32
C TYR A 243 -24.14 1.29 6.96
N GLY A 244 -23.59 0.66 7.96
CA GLY A 244 -22.75 -0.50 7.72
C GLY A 244 -22.25 -1.20 8.97
N LEU A 245 -21.45 -2.23 8.75
CA LEU A 245 -20.72 -2.95 9.80
C LEU A 245 -19.41 -2.20 10.10
N VAL A 246 -19.17 -1.94 11.38
CA VAL A 246 -17.90 -1.39 11.87
C VAL A 246 -17.24 -2.43 12.76
N LYS A 247 -15.98 -2.72 12.50
CA LYS A 247 -15.15 -3.62 13.30
C LYS A 247 -13.90 -2.87 13.75
N PHE A 248 -13.61 -2.89 15.03
CA PHE A 248 -12.36 -2.39 15.61
C PHE A 248 -11.46 -3.55 16.05
N SER A 249 -10.18 -3.44 15.78
CA SER A 249 -9.20 -4.48 16.17
C SER A 249 -8.87 -4.47 17.66
N VAL A 250 -9.09 -3.34 18.35
CA VAL A 250 -8.74 -3.15 19.77
C VAL A 250 -9.97 -3.06 20.67
N PHE A 251 -11.08 -2.50 20.17
CA PHE A 251 -12.32 -2.27 20.93
C PHE A 251 -13.45 -3.12 20.36
N SER A 252 -13.37 -4.44 20.54
CA SER A 252 -14.34 -5.38 19.97
C SER A 252 -15.77 -5.20 20.50
N GLU A 253 -15.96 -4.57 21.65
CA GLU A 253 -17.27 -4.26 22.24
C GLU A 253 -18.04 -3.20 21.42
N GLU A 254 -17.33 -2.37 20.66
CA GLU A 254 -17.91 -1.34 19.78
C GLU A 254 -18.21 -1.86 18.36
N ASN A 255 -17.95 -3.14 18.10
CA ASN A 255 -18.22 -3.75 16.81
C ASN A 255 -19.72 -3.92 16.59
N GLY A 256 -20.18 -3.58 15.40
CA GLY A 256 -21.58 -3.75 15.05
C GLY A 256 -22.07 -2.91 13.89
N TYR A 257 -23.33 -3.10 13.59
CA TYR A 257 -24.02 -2.33 12.54
C TYR A 257 -24.47 -0.98 13.08
N ARG A 258 -24.02 0.10 12.46
CA ARG A 258 -24.38 1.45 12.85
C ARG A 258 -24.37 2.44 11.69
N LYS A 259 -24.94 3.61 11.91
CA LYS A 259 -24.73 4.78 11.04
C LYS A 259 -23.41 5.45 11.39
N PHE A 260 -22.71 5.92 10.38
CA PHE A 260 -21.47 6.70 10.51
C PHE A 260 -21.35 7.71 9.37
N GLY A 261 -20.55 8.74 9.55
CA GLY A 261 -20.36 9.80 8.57
C GLY A 261 -19.07 9.66 7.77
N LEU A 262 -19.03 10.27 6.59
CA LEU A 262 -17.78 10.46 5.84
C LEU A 262 -16.73 11.23 6.66
N SER A 263 -17.16 12.16 7.51
CA SER A 263 -16.31 12.89 8.45
C SER A 263 -15.61 11.97 9.45
N GLU A 264 -16.27 10.90 9.90
CA GLU A 264 -15.67 9.87 10.77
C GLU A 264 -14.54 9.12 10.04
N LEU A 265 -14.75 8.78 8.76
CA LEU A 265 -13.76 8.12 7.92
C LEU A 265 -12.55 9.03 7.59
N LYS A 266 -12.73 10.34 7.68
CA LYS A 266 -11.68 11.36 7.46
C LYS A 266 -10.97 11.80 8.75
N GLY A 267 -11.30 11.19 9.88
CA GLY A 267 -10.83 11.55 11.22
C GLY A 267 -9.33 11.27 11.44
N LYS A 268 -8.94 11.16 12.73
CA LYS A 268 -7.54 11.14 13.19
C LYS A 268 -6.67 9.95 12.70
N GLN A 269 -7.25 8.94 12.05
CA GLN A 269 -6.52 7.79 11.53
C GLN A 269 -6.60 7.75 10.00
N PRO A 270 -5.53 7.34 9.30
CA PRO A 270 -5.52 7.26 7.85
C PRO A 270 -6.40 6.09 7.37
N MET A 271 -7.69 6.37 7.19
CA MET A 271 -8.62 5.45 6.53
C MET A 271 -8.33 5.39 5.03
N ARG A 272 -8.59 4.25 4.43
CA ARG A 272 -8.47 4.01 2.99
C ARG A 272 -9.75 3.38 2.46
N LEU A 273 -10.23 3.84 1.31
CA LEU A 273 -11.22 3.14 0.53
C LEU A 273 -10.55 2.00 -0.21
N ASP A 274 -11.07 0.79 -0.07
CA ASP A 274 -10.56 -0.39 -0.80
C ASP A 274 -11.00 -0.32 -2.27
N LEU A 275 -10.14 0.19 -3.12
CA LEU A 275 -10.39 0.31 -4.56
C LEU A 275 -10.38 -1.04 -5.30
N GLY A 276 -9.92 -2.11 -4.65
CA GLY A 276 -10.00 -3.49 -5.13
C GLY A 276 -11.24 -4.25 -4.66
N TRP A 277 -12.11 -3.62 -3.85
CA TRP A 277 -13.30 -4.26 -3.30
C TRP A 277 -14.25 -4.73 -4.39
N GLU A 278 -14.69 -5.98 -4.27
CA GLU A 278 -15.74 -6.56 -5.10
C GLU A 278 -17.08 -6.40 -4.37
N ALA A 279 -17.89 -5.49 -4.85
CA ALA A 279 -19.24 -5.26 -4.31
C ALA A 279 -20.13 -6.50 -4.51
N GLY A 280 -21.10 -6.67 -3.61
CA GLY A 280 -22.06 -7.77 -3.68
C GLY A 280 -21.81 -8.92 -2.71
N LYS A 281 -20.74 -8.88 -1.91
CA LYS A 281 -20.55 -9.84 -0.81
C LYS A 281 -21.69 -9.72 0.19
N THR A 282 -22.26 -10.84 0.61
CA THR A 282 -23.33 -10.86 1.62
C THR A 282 -22.77 -10.59 3.02
N LYS A 283 -23.65 -10.22 3.96
CA LYS A 283 -23.29 -10.02 5.39
C LYS A 283 -22.49 -11.21 5.93
N LYS A 284 -22.89 -12.44 5.61
CA LYS A 284 -22.22 -13.66 6.05
C LYS A 284 -20.78 -13.76 5.51
N GLN A 285 -20.59 -13.46 4.22
CA GLN A 285 -19.27 -13.51 3.58
C GLN A 285 -18.30 -12.43 4.10
N VAL A 286 -18.83 -11.34 4.66
CA VAL A 286 -18.03 -10.25 5.24
C VAL A 286 -17.67 -10.54 6.70
N THR A 287 -18.51 -11.29 7.43
CA THR A 287 -18.22 -11.64 8.85
C THR A 287 -17.21 -12.77 8.99
N ASP A 288 -17.07 -13.60 7.98
CA ASP A 288 -16.17 -14.77 7.96
C ASP A 288 -14.75 -14.45 7.42
N THR A 289 -14.50 -13.18 7.03
CA THR A 289 -13.19 -12.67 6.58
C THR A 289 -12.56 -11.80 7.65
#